data_d14d8bc71077b3fcb2f78ca671a8c1c6
#
_entry.id   d14d8bc71077b3fcb2f78ca671a8c1c6
#
_cell.length_a   1.000
_cell.length_b   1.000
_cell.length_c   1.000
_cell.angle_alpha   90.00
_cell.angle_beta   90.00
_cell.angle_gamma   90.00
#
_symmetry.space_group_name_H-M   'P 1'
#
loop_
_entity.id
_entity.type
_entity.pdbx_description
1 polymer ?
#
loop_
_entity_poly.entity_id
_entity_poly.type
_entity_poly.pdbx_seq_one_letter_code
_entity_poly.pdbx_strand_id
1 'polypeptide(L)'
;MSPAMNSITDTLGTLLPNARKLAGVILKQSRFCFETDGEVLPCAFFVTADGQPSIVGVPELSDETKPSVWAMVAHLRRTHPITAFVSEVWMAKCEKDDMNPDGSVKVMPRDNPNRKEQVMLVLWQGSRQVSFTAEITRNPSHLGDWKVMFDSNFPGEKGMTSLGGAMMEGESYPMEAN
;
A
#
# COMPACT_ATOMS: atom_id res chain seq x y z
N MET A 1 2.79 -6.41 -25.96
CA MET A 1 2.88 -7.33 -24.81
C MET A 1 3.01 -6.48 -23.56
N SER A 2 2.01 -6.50 -22.71
CA SER A 2 2.19 -5.98 -21.35
C SER A 2 3.24 -6.84 -20.66
N PRO A 3 4.26 -6.27 -20.02
CA PRO A 3 5.16 -7.07 -19.21
C PRO A 3 4.32 -7.81 -18.18
N ALA A 4 4.51 -9.12 -18.08
CA ALA A 4 3.83 -9.90 -17.06
C ALA A 4 4.11 -9.25 -15.71
N MET A 5 3.05 -8.92 -14.96
CA MET A 5 3.21 -8.48 -13.59
C MET A 5 4.02 -9.53 -12.86
N ASN A 6 5.13 -9.12 -12.28
CA ASN A 6 5.98 -10.02 -11.51
C ASN A 6 5.14 -10.71 -10.43
N SER A 7 5.40 -11.98 -10.20
CA SER A 7 4.78 -12.68 -9.07
C SER A 7 5.15 -11.98 -7.75
N ILE A 8 4.36 -12.21 -6.72
CA ILE A 8 4.68 -11.72 -5.37
C ILE A 8 6.07 -12.17 -4.93
N THR A 9 6.40 -13.43 -5.19
CA THR A 9 7.71 -14.02 -4.84
C THR A 9 8.85 -13.31 -5.56
N ASP A 10 8.69 -13.06 -6.86
CA ASP A 10 9.70 -12.34 -7.66
C ASP A 10 9.90 -10.92 -7.15
N THR A 11 8.79 -10.21 -6.90
CA THR A 11 8.83 -8.83 -6.39
C THR A 11 9.50 -8.76 -5.01
N LEU A 12 9.10 -9.63 -4.07
CA LEU A 12 9.72 -9.71 -2.75
C LEU A 12 11.21 -10.04 -2.85
N GLY A 13 11.60 -10.90 -3.80
CA GLY A 13 12.98 -11.26 -4.05
C GLY A 13 13.88 -10.10 -4.47
N THR A 14 13.30 -9.04 -5.03
CA THR A 14 14.03 -7.83 -5.46
C THR A 14 14.17 -6.76 -4.38
N LEU A 15 13.47 -6.91 -3.25
CA LEU A 15 13.57 -6.00 -2.12
C LEU A 15 14.83 -6.24 -1.29
N LEU A 16 15.30 -5.20 -0.60
CA LEU A 16 16.33 -5.35 0.41
C LEU A 16 15.89 -6.34 1.50
N PRO A 17 16.82 -7.07 2.15
CA PRO A 17 16.47 -8.13 3.12
C PRO A 17 15.51 -7.68 4.22
N ASN A 18 15.72 -6.50 4.82
CA ASN A 18 14.84 -5.98 5.86
C ASN A 18 13.46 -5.58 5.33
N ALA A 19 13.38 -5.03 4.12
CA ALA A 19 12.12 -4.69 3.46
C ALA A 19 11.32 -5.95 3.11
N ARG A 20 12.00 -6.96 2.57
CA ARG A 20 11.40 -8.28 2.27
C ARG A 20 10.85 -8.93 3.52
N LYS A 21 11.62 -8.95 4.60
CA LYS A 21 11.21 -9.51 5.88
C LYS A 21 9.99 -8.79 6.45
N LEU A 22 10.01 -7.45 6.44
CA LEU A 22 8.89 -6.65 6.90
C LEU A 22 7.63 -6.90 6.07
N ALA A 23 7.73 -6.86 4.75
CA ALA A 23 6.60 -7.13 3.86
C ALA A 23 6.01 -8.53 4.11
N GLY A 24 6.85 -9.55 4.20
CA GLY A 24 6.41 -10.92 4.47
C GLY A 24 5.66 -11.06 5.78
N VAL A 25 6.14 -10.40 6.84
CA VAL A 25 5.47 -10.39 8.15
C VAL A 25 4.11 -9.68 8.06
N ILE A 26 4.04 -8.50 7.42
CA ILE A 26 2.79 -7.76 7.30
C ILE A 26 1.75 -8.53 6.48
N LEU A 27 2.13 -9.11 5.34
CA LEU A 27 1.24 -9.89 4.49
C LEU A 27 0.64 -11.08 5.26
N LYS A 28 1.48 -11.80 6.00
CA LYS A 28 1.05 -12.94 6.80
C LYS A 28 0.16 -12.52 7.98
N GLN A 29 0.57 -11.48 8.70
CA GLN A 29 -0.16 -10.97 9.86
C GLN A 29 -1.52 -10.40 9.44
N SER A 30 -1.59 -9.66 8.34
CA SER A 30 -2.85 -9.11 7.83
C SER A 30 -3.85 -10.21 7.48
N ARG A 31 -3.38 -11.30 6.86
CA ARG A 31 -4.24 -12.47 6.60
C ARG A 31 -4.75 -13.09 7.90
N PHE A 32 -3.86 -13.29 8.86
CA PHE A 32 -4.23 -13.85 10.16
C PHE A 32 -5.28 -12.98 10.87
N CYS A 33 -5.07 -11.66 10.95
CA CYS A 33 -6.03 -10.74 11.57
C CYS A 33 -7.37 -10.78 10.83
N PHE A 34 -7.36 -10.75 9.51
CA PHE A 34 -8.60 -10.80 8.75
C PHE A 34 -9.38 -12.10 8.95
N GLU A 35 -8.71 -13.25 8.92
CA GLU A 35 -9.32 -14.56 9.12
C GLU A 35 -9.82 -14.76 10.57
N THR A 36 -9.20 -14.11 11.54
CA THR A 36 -9.57 -14.19 12.97
C THR A 36 -10.65 -13.18 13.34
N ASP A 37 -10.46 -11.92 12.96
CA ASP A 37 -11.26 -10.80 13.44
C ASP A 37 -12.20 -10.21 12.37
N GLY A 38 -12.01 -10.60 11.11
CA GLY A 38 -12.78 -10.11 9.96
C GLY A 38 -12.37 -8.72 9.47
N GLU A 39 -11.27 -8.18 9.99
CA GLU A 39 -10.78 -6.86 9.64
C GLU A 39 -9.26 -6.75 9.72
N VAL A 40 -8.70 -5.78 9.01
CA VAL A 40 -7.30 -5.36 9.13
C VAL A 40 -7.27 -3.89 9.52
N LEU A 41 -6.87 -3.62 10.74
CA LEU A 41 -6.74 -2.25 11.24
C LEU A 41 -5.59 -1.52 10.54
N PRO A 42 -5.75 -0.22 10.26
CA PRO A 42 -4.70 0.58 9.64
C PRO A 42 -3.48 0.68 10.57
N CYS A 43 -2.31 0.37 10.04
CA CYS A 43 -1.05 0.42 10.76
C CYS A 43 0.08 0.93 9.87
N ALA A 44 0.98 1.73 10.44
CA ALA A 44 2.23 2.10 9.82
C ALA A 44 3.39 1.31 10.45
N PHE A 45 4.37 0.96 9.62
CA PHE A 45 5.57 0.25 10.03
C PHE A 45 6.79 1.00 9.51
N PHE A 46 7.88 0.89 10.21
CA PHE A 46 9.16 1.40 9.72
C PHE A 46 10.31 0.55 10.24
N VAL A 47 11.43 0.60 9.54
CA VAL A 47 12.68 -0.03 9.95
C VAL A 47 13.71 1.06 10.17
N THR A 48 14.32 1.08 11.34
CA THR A 48 15.39 2.02 11.66
C THR A 48 16.66 1.71 10.86
N ALA A 49 17.62 2.64 10.84
CA ALA A 49 18.87 2.48 10.11
C ALA A 49 19.71 1.27 10.61
N ASP A 50 19.55 0.88 11.87
CA ASP A 50 20.17 -0.31 12.47
C ASP A 50 19.36 -1.61 12.26
N GLY A 51 18.28 -1.55 11.47
CA GLY A 51 17.50 -2.71 11.08
C GLY A 51 16.39 -3.12 12.05
N GLN A 52 16.04 -2.28 13.02
CA GLN A 52 14.99 -2.60 13.99
C GLN A 52 13.60 -2.24 13.44
N PRO A 53 12.67 -3.19 13.36
CA PRO A 53 11.29 -2.91 12.94
C PRO A 53 10.49 -2.28 14.09
N SER A 54 9.61 -1.37 13.74
CA SER A 54 8.67 -0.73 14.65
C SER A 54 7.31 -0.56 14.01
N ILE A 55 6.28 -0.48 14.85
CA ILE A 55 4.88 -0.32 14.42
C ILE A 55 4.27 0.91 15.08
N VAL A 56 3.47 1.64 14.32
CA VAL A 56 2.64 2.74 14.81
C VAL A 56 1.20 2.43 14.48
N GLY A 57 0.38 2.24 15.52
CA GLY A 57 -1.05 2.06 15.36
C GLY A 57 -1.73 3.35 14.93
N VAL A 58 -2.69 3.24 14.02
CA VAL A 58 -3.55 4.34 13.59
C VAL A 58 -4.93 4.08 14.18
N PRO A 59 -5.46 4.98 15.02
CA PRO A 59 -6.71 4.69 15.76
C PRO A 59 -7.91 4.55 14.83
N GLU A 60 -8.01 5.41 13.83
CA GLU A 60 -9.08 5.39 12.84
C GLU A 60 -8.63 6.12 11.58
N LEU A 61 -9.04 5.60 10.44
CA LEU A 61 -8.79 6.22 9.15
C LEU A 61 -10.10 6.81 8.60
N SER A 62 -10.38 8.04 9.00
CA SER A 62 -11.53 8.84 8.54
C SER A 62 -11.09 9.99 7.64
N ASP A 63 -12.04 10.68 7.00
CA ASP A 63 -11.71 11.86 6.19
C ASP A 63 -11.07 12.97 7.04
N GLU A 64 -11.37 13.04 8.33
CA GLU A 64 -10.77 14.00 9.26
C GLU A 64 -9.35 13.63 9.67
N THR A 65 -9.08 12.34 9.86
CA THR A 65 -7.77 11.85 10.35
C THR A 65 -6.77 11.57 9.23
N LYS A 66 -7.23 11.32 8.02
CA LYS A 66 -6.36 11.03 6.85
C LYS A 66 -5.23 12.04 6.66
N PRO A 67 -5.45 13.37 6.70
CA PRO A 67 -4.36 14.32 6.49
C PRO A 67 -3.22 14.15 7.52
N SER A 68 -3.56 13.91 8.78
CA SER A 68 -2.57 13.67 9.84
C SER A 68 -1.84 12.34 9.68
N VAL A 69 -2.56 11.30 9.27
CA VAL A 69 -1.96 9.98 9.00
C VAL A 69 -0.99 10.06 7.82
N TRP A 70 -1.38 10.74 6.74
CA TRP A 70 -0.51 10.92 5.58
C TRP A 70 0.72 11.75 5.90
N ALA A 71 0.59 12.80 6.71
CA ALA A 71 1.73 13.58 7.19
C ALA A 71 2.69 12.74 8.04
N MET A 72 2.17 11.87 8.90
CA MET A 72 2.97 10.93 9.69
C MET A 72 3.71 9.93 8.78
N VAL A 73 3.04 9.31 7.83
CA VAL A 73 3.67 8.37 6.88
C VAL A 73 4.74 9.07 6.05
N ALA A 74 4.46 10.28 5.55
CA ALA A 74 5.44 11.09 4.83
C ALA A 74 6.68 11.41 5.69
N HIS A 75 6.49 11.71 6.96
CA HIS A 75 7.60 11.91 7.91
C HIS A 75 8.43 10.63 8.08
N LEU A 76 7.79 9.49 8.31
CA LEU A 76 8.48 8.20 8.44
C LEU A 76 9.29 7.86 7.18
N ARG A 77 8.75 8.14 5.99
CA ARG A 77 9.46 7.91 4.72
C ARG A 77 10.72 8.75 4.56
N ARG A 78 10.73 9.98 5.10
CA ARG A 78 11.92 10.84 5.08
C ARG A 78 12.98 10.42 6.08
N THR A 79 12.55 9.85 7.19
CA THR A 79 13.42 9.59 8.36
C THR A 79 13.86 8.14 8.50
N HIS A 80 13.26 7.22 7.76
CA HIS A 80 13.58 5.79 7.83
C HIS A 80 13.76 5.17 6.43
N PRO A 81 14.72 4.26 6.27
CA PRO A 81 15.02 3.66 4.97
C PRO A 81 13.89 2.80 4.42
N ILE A 82 13.08 2.21 5.31
CA ILE A 82 11.97 1.35 4.96
C ILE A 82 10.76 1.77 5.77
N THR A 83 9.65 2.01 5.08
CA THR A 83 8.35 2.37 5.67
C THR A 83 7.26 1.57 4.98
N ALA A 84 6.25 1.17 5.71
CA ALA A 84 5.09 0.50 5.15
C ALA A 84 3.79 0.98 5.80
N PHE A 85 2.71 0.88 5.07
CA PHE A 85 1.37 1.17 5.56
C PHE A 85 0.41 0.10 5.06
N VAL A 86 -0.43 -0.42 5.94
CA VAL A 86 -1.46 -1.41 5.60
C VAL A 86 -2.82 -0.91 6.05
N SER A 87 -3.83 -1.14 5.24
CA SER A 87 -5.22 -0.77 5.57
C SER A 87 -6.20 -1.48 4.63
N GLU A 88 -7.45 -1.58 5.05
CA GLU A 88 -8.55 -1.88 4.15
C GLU A 88 -8.88 -0.66 3.31
N VAL A 89 -9.17 -0.87 2.04
CA VAL A 89 -9.44 0.21 1.07
C VAL A 89 -10.56 -0.19 0.11
N TRP A 90 -11.28 0.81 -0.38
CA TRP A 90 -12.15 0.66 -1.53
C TRP A 90 -11.38 0.97 -2.80
N MET A 91 -11.45 0.07 -3.76
CA MET A 91 -10.83 0.26 -5.07
C MET A 91 -11.87 0.11 -6.16
N ALA A 92 -11.81 0.97 -7.15
CA ALA A 92 -12.62 0.89 -8.35
C ALA A 92 -11.73 1.07 -9.57
N LYS A 93 -12.01 0.32 -10.63
CA LYS A 93 -11.36 0.54 -11.91
C LYS A 93 -11.81 1.90 -12.43
N CYS A 94 -10.86 2.74 -12.78
CA CYS A 94 -11.10 4.06 -13.32
C CYS A 94 -10.62 4.08 -14.78
N GLU A 95 -11.54 4.35 -15.70
CA GLU A 95 -11.23 4.58 -17.10
C GLU A 95 -10.95 6.08 -17.32
N LYS A 96 -10.39 6.41 -18.48
CA LYS A 96 -10.04 7.81 -18.80
C LYS A 96 -11.26 8.74 -18.72
N ASP A 97 -12.43 8.23 -19.10
CA ASP A 97 -13.69 8.98 -19.08
C ASP A 97 -14.24 9.20 -17.68
N ASP A 98 -13.74 8.47 -16.68
CA ASP A 98 -14.10 8.61 -15.27
C ASP A 98 -13.28 9.68 -14.55
N MET A 99 -12.38 10.34 -15.26
CA MET A 99 -11.49 11.38 -14.73
C MET A 99 -11.93 12.77 -15.16
N ASN A 100 -11.73 13.73 -14.26
CA ASN A 100 -11.82 15.14 -14.58
C ASN A 100 -10.57 15.63 -15.32
N PRO A 101 -10.63 16.79 -16.02
CA PRO A 101 -9.46 17.37 -16.69
C PRO A 101 -8.25 17.64 -15.76
N ASP A 102 -8.49 17.84 -14.46
CA ASP A 102 -7.45 18.06 -13.43
C ASP A 102 -6.82 16.76 -12.92
N GLY A 103 -7.24 15.61 -13.45
CA GLY A 103 -6.74 14.29 -13.05
C GLY A 103 -7.43 13.68 -11.82
N SER A 104 -8.39 14.37 -11.23
CA SER A 104 -9.21 13.80 -10.15
C SER A 104 -10.27 12.85 -10.69
N VAL A 105 -10.74 11.92 -9.86
CA VAL A 105 -11.82 10.99 -10.24
C VAL A 105 -13.19 11.66 -10.08
N LYS A 106 -14.11 11.39 -11.01
CA LYS A 106 -15.49 11.91 -10.96
C LYS A 106 -16.31 11.28 -9.84
N VAL A 107 -16.08 10.00 -9.57
CA VAL A 107 -16.76 9.25 -8.51
C VAL A 107 -15.72 8.61 -7.61
N MET A 108 -15.77 8.89 -6.33
CA MET A 108 -14.85 8.29 -5.37
C MET A 108 -15.02 6.77 -5.34
N PRO A 109 -13.94 5.99 -5.16
CA PRO A 109 -14.04 4.53 -5.14
C PRO A 109 -15.11 4.00 -4.18
N ARG A 110 -15.26 4.62 -3.00
CA ARG A 110 -16.28 4.23 -2.00
C ARG A 110 -17.72 4.37 -2.52
N ASP A 111 -17.97 5.26 -3.47
CA ASP A 111 -19.29 5.56 -4.03
C ASP A 111 -19.51 4.88 -5.39
N ASN A 112 -18.50 4.21 -5.92
CA ASN A 112 -18.57 3.52 -7.20
C ASN A 112 -19.29 2.18 -7.05
N PRO A 113 -20.33 1.89 -7.87
CA PRO A 113 -21.07 0.62 -7.79
C PRO A 113 -20.21 -0.61 -8.12
N ASN A 114 -19.12 -0.43 -8.86
CA ASN A 114 -18.19 -1.51 -9.23
C ASN A 114 -16.98 -1.60 -8.29
N ARG A 115 -17.05 -0.94 -7.12
CA ARG A 115 -15.97 -0.97 -6.15
C ARG A 115 -15.73 -2.38 -5.63
N LYS A 116 -14.47 -2.63 -5.30
CA LYS A 116 -14.04 -3.82 -4.58
C LYS A 116 -13.38 -3.41 -3.27
N GLU A 117 -13.65 -4.16 -2.23
CA GLU A 117 -12.98 -4.03 -0.95
C GLU A 117 -11.69 -4.84 -0.98
N GLN A 118 -10.60 -4.25 -0.56
CA GLN A 118 -9.30 -4.91 -0.57
C GLN A 118 -8.49 -4.54 0.67
N VAL A 119 -7.59 -5.42 1.10
CA VAL A 119 -6.47 -5.04 1.96
C VAL A 119 -5.34 -4.59 1.07
N MET A 120 -4.76 -3.44 1.36
CA MET A 120 -3.61 -2.91 0.63
C MET A 120 -2.43 -2.68 1.57
N LEU A 121 -1.29 -3.23 1.21
CA LEU A 121 0.01 -2.92 1.78
C LEU A 121 0.78 -2.05 0.79
N VAL A 122 1.21 -0.89 1.23
CA VAL A 122 2.17 -0.05 0.50
C VAL A 122 3.49 -0.07 1.25
N LEU A 123 4.56 -0.37 0.55
CA LEU A 123 5.92 -0.43 1.10
C LEU A 123 6.83 0.50 0.31
N TRP A 124 7.61 1.29 1.03
CA TRP A 124 8.64 2.15 0.48
C TRP A 124 10.02 1.70 0.97
N GLN A 125 10.92 1.57 0.01
CA GLN A 125 12.33 1.31 0.20
C GLN A 125 13.08 2.45 -0.49
N GLY A 126 13.43 3.48 0.26
CA GLY A 126 13.90 4.73 -0.33
C GLY A 126 12.84 5.34 -1.24
N SER A 127 13.18 5.59 -2.49
CA SER A 127 12.26 6.13 -3.51
C SER A 127 11.40 5.06 -4.19
N ARG A 128 11.72 3.77 -4.02
CA ARG A 128 10.94 2.68 -4.58
C ARG A 128 9.67 2.46 -3.78
N GLN A 129 8.55 2.42 -4.46
CA GLN A 129 7.26 2.06 -3.89
C GLN A 129 6.78 0.75 -4.49
N VAL A 130 6.33 -0.17 -3.65
CA VAL A 130 5.66 -1.40 -4.05
C VAL A 130 4.35 -1.52 -3.30
N SER A 131 3.29 -1.88 -4.00
CA SER A 131 1.97 -2.10 -3.40
C SER A 131 1.48 -3.51 -3.67
N PHE A 132 0.94 -4.14 -2.63
CA PHE A 132 0.32 -5.45 -2.68
C PHE A 132 -1.14 -5.32 -2.28
N THR A 133 -2.02 -6.07 -2.94
CA THR A 133 -3.44 -6.11 -2.60
C THR A 133 -3.96 -7.53 -2.52
N ALA A 134 -4.98 -7.72 -1.67
CA ALA A 134 -5.78 -8.93 -1.62
C ALA A 134 -7.25 -8.55 -1.52
N GLU A 135 -8.09 -9.19 -2.33
CA GLU A 135 -9.53 -8.89 -2.39
C GLU A 135 -10.24 -9.45 -1.15
N ILE A 136 -11.10 -8.64 -0.56
CA ILE A 136 -11.97 -9.03 0.54
C ILE A 136 -13.30 -9.52 -0.01
N THR A 137 -13.70 -10.71 0.41
CA THR A 137 -15.06 -11.22 0.22
C THR A 137 -15.74 -11.28 1.59
N ARG A 138 -16.96 -10.77 1.68
CA ARG A 138 -17.79 -10.87 2.88
C ARG A 138 -18.86 -11.96 2.68
N ASN A 139 -19.24 -12.66 3.75
CA ASN A 139 -20.28 -13.67 3.80
C ASN A 139 -20.03 -14.96 2.96
N PRO A 140 -19.13 -15.85 3.39
CA PRO A 140 -18.23 -15.75 4.55
C PRO A 140 -17.04 -14.81 4.30
N SER A 141 -16.49 -14.26 5.37
CA SER A 141 -15.31 -13.40 5.26
C SER A 141 -14.09 -14.20 4.80
N HIS A 142 -13.50 -13.78 3.70
CA HIS A 142 -12.33 -14.40 3.11
C HIS A 142 -11.41 -13.36 2.50
N LEU A 143 -10.11 -13.53 2.69
CA LEU A 143 -9.10 -12.73 2.03
C LEU A 143 -8.50 -13.55 0.87
N GLY A 144 -8.63 -13.02 -0.34
CA GLY A 144 -8.08 -13.63 -1.55
C GLY A 144 -6.55 -13.66 -1.55
N ASP A 145 -5.97 -14.15 -2.63
CA ASP A 145 -4.52 -14.18 -2.78
C ASP A 145 -3.94 -12.78 -2.91
N TRP A 146 -2.76 -12.58 -2.34
CA TRP A 146 -2.01 -11.36 -2.52
C TRP A 146 -1.49 -11.22 -3.94
N LYS A 147 -1.59 -10.02 -4.48
CA LYS A 147 -1.10 -9.66 -5.82
C LYS A 147 -0.26 -8.40 -5.73
N VAL A 148 0.73 -8.30 -6.59
CA VAL A 148 1.45 -7.04 -6.82
C VAL A 148 0.53 -6.13 -7.63
N MET A 149 0.19 -4.96 -7.07
CA MET A 149 -0.62 -3.97 -7.75
C MET A 149 0.24 -2.93 -8.46
N PHE A 150 1.32 -2.52 -7.82
CA PHE A 150 2.21 -1.47 -8.33
C PHE A 150 3.65 -1.71 -7.87
N ASP A 151 4.61 -1.41 -8.73
CA ASP A 151 6.02 -1.35 -8.42
C ASP A 151 6.65 -0.20 -9.23
N SER A 152 7.21 0.79 -8.55
CA SER A 152 7.80 1.95 -9.21
C SER A 152 9.03 1.63 -10.05
N ASN A 153 9.71 0.50 -9.83
CA ASN A 153 10.82 0.02 -10.67
C ASN A 153 10.33 -0.64 -11.96
N PHE A 154 9.06 -1.02 -12.02
CA PHE A 154 8.42 -1.61 -13.19
C PHE A 154 7.13 -0.84 -13.48
N PRO A 155 7.23 0.43 -13.94
CA PRO A 155 6.06 1.24 -14.21
C PRO A 155 5.31 0.65 -15.43
N GLY A 156 4.46 -0.32 -15.16
CA GLY A 156 3.39 -0.74 -16.03
C GLY A 156 2.34 0.38 -16.13
N GLU A 157 1.18 0.08 -16.69
CA GLU A 157 0.08 1.04 -16.81
C GLU A 157 -0.07 1.85 -15.51
N LYS A 158 -0.15 3.17 -15.65
CA LYS A 158 -0.26 4.13 -14.54
C LYS A 158 -1.58 3.91 -13.79
N GLY A 159 -1.58 2.97 -12.86
CA GLY A 159 -2.65 2.78 -11.90
C GLY A 159 -2.28 3.45 -10.58
N MET A 160 -2.42 4.75 -10.48
CA MET A 160 -2.31 5.42 -9.18
C MET A 160 -3.63 5.27 -8.43
N THR A 161 -3.57 4.73 -7.23
CA THR A 161 -4.68 4.87 -6.28
C THR A 161 -4.61 6.27 -5.66
N SER A 162 -5.76 6.84 -5.32
CA SER A 162 -5.81 8.11 -4.57
C SER A 162 -5.03 8.04 -3.26
N LEU A 163 -4.97 6.85 -2.66
CA LEU A 163 -4.16 6.57 -1.48
C LEU A 163 -2.65 6.68 -1.80
N GLY A 164 -2.21 6.11 -2.92
CA GLY A 164 -0.82 6.20 -3.37
C GLY A 164 -0.41 7.62 -3.73
N GLY A 165 -1.30 8.40 -4.37
CA GLY A 165 -1.02 9.77 -4.78
C GLY A 165 -0.68 10.68 -3.60
N ALA A 166 -1.52 10.71 -2.57
CA ALA A 166 -1.30 11.53 -1.38
C ALA A 166 -0.06 11.12 -0.58
N MET A 167 0.28 9.82 -0.56
CA MET A 167 1.46 9.31 0.11
C MET A 167 2.75 9.44 -0.71
N MET A 168 2.65 9.67 -2.02
CA MET A 168 3.82 9.87 -2.91
C MET A 168 4.37 11.28 -2.84
N GLU A 169 3.59 12.26 -2.35
CA GLU A 169 4.05 13.63 -2.15
C GLU A 169 5.01 13.67 -0.94
N GLY A 170 6.25 14.01 -1.19
CA GLY A 170 7.27 14.19 -0.16
C GLY A 170 8.63 13.62 -0.55
N GLU A 171 9.63 14.05 0.18
CA GLU A 171 11.00 13.57 0.01
C GLU A 171 11.13 12.14 0.52
N SER A 172 11.78 11.28 -0.25
CA SER A 172 12.14 9.94 0.16
C SER A 172 13.41 9.95 1.02
N TYR A 173 13.60 8.90 1.81
CA TYR A 173 14.84 8.69 2.55
C TYR A 173 16.02 8.60 1.58
N PRO A 174 17.10 9.36 1.81
CA PRO A 174 18.29 9.31 0.96
C PRO A 174 19.00 7.96 1.17
N MET A 175 18.79 7.02 0.25
CA MET A 175 19.54 5.78 0.21
C MET A 175 20.89 6.03 -0.46
N GLU A 176 21.98 5.64 0.18
CA GLU A 176 23.28 5.67 -0.47
C GLU A 176 23.27 4.71 -1.65
N ALA A 177 23.69 5.19 -2.80
CA ALA A 177 23.88 4.35 -3.98
C ALA A 177 25.07 3.41 -3.71
N ASN A 178 24.80 2.12 -3.50
CA ASN A 178 25.82 1.08 -3.48
C ASN A 178 26.09 0.59 -4.89
#